data_85be485561654ae1c2609166b2cec786
#
_entry.id   85be485561654ae1c2609166b2cec786
#
_cell.length_a   1.000
_cell.length_b   1.000
_cell.length_c   1.000
_cell.angle_alpha   90.00
_cell.angle_beta   90.00
_cell.angle_gamma   90.00
#
_symmetry.space_group_name_H-M   'P 1'
#
loop_
_entity.id
_entity.type
_entity.pdbx_description
1 polymer ?
#
loop_
_entity_poly.entity_id
_entity_poly.type
_entity_poly.pdbx_seq_one_letter_code
_entity_poly.pdbx_strand_id
1 'polypeptide(L)'
;MKDGTPCVLRGATEKDAAEVLRCFSLTHAETDFLLTYPEENSFTEADEAKFLKAREESDNEIEICAFVDGKLTGTAGIEAIGGKEKIRHRAELGIAIEREYWGRGIGKALMLACIEFAKKAGYLQLELEVVADNASAVRLYEAVGFREFGRNPRGFRARSGWQELILMRLELDK
;
A
#
# COMPACT_ATOMS: atom_id res chain seq x y z
N MET A 1 -14.35 -11.97 1.18
CA MET A 1 -13.72 -11.75 2.51
C MET A 1 -13.86 -13.01 3.36
N LYS A 2 -13.31 -13.05 4.58
CA LYS A 2 -13.40 -14.24 5.47
C LYS A 2 -14.84 -14.58 5.89
N ASP A 3 -15.72 -13.61 5.91
CA ASP A 3 -17.14 -13.72 6.25
C ASP A 3 -18.05 -14.07 5.05
N GLY A 4 -17.45 -14.31 3.88
CA GLY A 4 -18.17 -14.60 2.64
C GLY A 4 -18.61 -13.35 1.86
N THR A 5 -18.47 -12.14 2.39
CA THR A 5 -18.83 -10.92 1.68
C THR A 5 -17.92 -10.74 0.44
N PRO A 6 -18.47 -10.47 -0.75
CA PRO A 6 -17.67 -10.22 -1.94
C PRO A 6 -16.78 -8.99 -1.77
N CYS A 7 -15.52 -9.10 -2.23
CA CYS A 7 -14.60 -7.98 -2.35
C CYS A 7 -14.02 -8.01 -3.77
N VAL A 8 -14.18 -6.92 -4.51
CA VAL A 8 -13.65 -6.77 -5.86
C VAL A 8 -12.34 -6.01 -5.79
N LEU A 9 -11.27 -6.58 -6.36
CA LEU A 9 -10.00 -5.90 -6.56
C LEU A 9 -9.84 -5.55 -8.03
N ARG A 10 -9.47 -4.31 -8.31
CA ARG A 10 -9.10 -3.86 -9.67
C ARG A 10 -8.11 -2.71 -9.62
N GLY A 11 -7.41 -2.47 -10.71
CA GLY A 11 -6.62 -1.26 -10.89
C GLY A 11 -7.50 -0.01 -10.73
N ALA A 12 -6.95 1.02 -10.14
CA ALA A 12 -7.58 2.33 -10.05
C ALA A 12 -7.60 3.00 -11.42
N THR A 13 -8.58 3.84 -11.65
CA THR A 13 -8.71 4.68 -12.84
C THR A 13 -8.89 6.13 -12.43
N GLU A 14 -8.76 7.07 -13.37
CA GLU A 14 -8.99 8.49 -13.09
C GLU A 14 -10.38 8.78 -12.48
N LYS A 15 -11.37 7.91 -12.74
CA LYS A 15 -12.74 8.05 -12.21
C LYS A 15 -12.86 7.74 -10.72
N ASP A 16 -11.86 7.10 -10.15
CA ASP A 16 -11.84 6.71 -8.73
C ASP A 16 -11.25 7.81 -7.84
N ALA A 17 -10.77 8.92 -8.40
CA ALA A 17 -10.01 9.96 -7.71
C ALA A 17 -10.70 10.47 -6.43
N ALA A 18 -11.98 10.83 -6.51
CA ALA A 18 -12.73 11.31 -5.35
C ALA A 18 -12.80 10.27 -4.23
N GLU A 19 -13.06 8.99 -4.58
CA GLU A 19 -13.16 7.90 -3.60
C GLU A 19 -11.78 7.52 -3.02
N VAL A 20 -10.70 7.59 -3.81
CA VAL A 20 -9.34 7.36 -3.34
C VAL A 20 -8.95 8.45 -2.35
N LEU A 21 -9.18 9.73 -2.64
CA LEU A 21 -8.94 10.84 -1.71
C LEU A 21 -9.76 10.71 -0.41
N ARG A 22 -11.03 10.30 -0.52
CA ARG A 22 -11.87 10.03 0.67
C ARG A 22 -11.27 8.91 1.51
N CYS A 23 -10.90 7.79 0.88
CA CYS A 23 -10.29 6.64 1.56
C CYS A 23 -8.95 7.02 2.18
N PHE A 24 -8.10 7.77 1.47
CA PHE A 24 -6.85 8.30 2.00
C PHE A 24 -7.10 9.11 3.28
N SER A 25 -7.97 10.12 3.22
CA SER A 25 -8.25 10.98 4.36
C SER A 25 -8.76 10.18 5.57
N LEU A 26 -9.65 9.21 5.34
CA LEU A 26 -10.18 8.37 6.41
C LEU A 26 -9.11 7.46 7.01
N THR A 27 -8.38 6.71 6.18
CA THR A 27 -7.37 5.76 6.68
C THR A 27 -6.25 6.45 7.44
N HIS A 28 -5.82 7.64 7.00
CA HIS A 28 -4.78 8.43 7.68
C HIS A 28 -5.28 9.12 8.96
N ALA A 29 -6.59 9.36 9.09
CA ALA A 29 -7.19 9.82 10.33
C ALA A 29 -7.39 8.72 11.38
N GLU A 30 -7.51 7.47 10.94
CA GLU A 30 -7.82 6.33 11.81
C GLU A 30 -6.61 5.75 12.55
N THR A 31 -5.37 6.10 12.13
CA THR A 31 -4.16 5.49 12.70
C THR A 31 -2.92 6.35 12.54
N ASP A 32 -1.98 6.25 13.48
CA ASP A 32 -0.63 6.84 13.41
C ASP A 32 0.39 5.90 12.71
N PHE A 33 -0.06 4.84 12.03
CA PHE A 33 0.85 3.87 11.38
C PHE A 33 1.18 4.21 9.94
N LEU A 34 0.55 5.23 9.35
CA LEU A 34 0.81 5.69 7.99
C LEU A 34 1.76 6.90 8.00
N LEU A 35 2.44 7.12 6.88
CA LEU A 35 3.53 8.10 6.75
C LEU A 35 3.07 9.54 7.00
N THR A 36 1.86 9.89 6.59
CA THR A 36 1.36 11.27 6.59
C THR A 36 0.10 11.41 7.42
N TYR A 37 -0.18 12.63 7.86
CA TYR A 37 -1.48 13.00 8.41
C TYR A 37 -2.43 13.42 7.27
N PRO A 38 -3.76 13.32 7.47
CA PRO A 38 -4.73 13.67 6.42
C PRO A 38 -4.56 15.07 5.85
N GLU A 39 -4.23 16.04 6.70
CA GLU A 39 -4.07 17.46 6.35
C GLU A 39 -2.77 17.75 5.55
N GLU A 40 -1.85 16.81 5.48
CA GLU A 40 -0.62 16.95 4.69
C GLU A 40 -0.84 16.61 3.21
N ASN A 41 -1.96 15.96 2.89
CA ASN A 41 -2.32 15.72 1.49
C ASN A 41 -2.91 17.00 0.87
N SER A 42 -2.20 17.54 -0.11
CA SER A 42 -2.62 18.72 -0.88
C SER A 42 -3.21 18.39 -2.24
N PHE A 43 -3.37 17.10 -2.58
CA PHE A 43 -3.92 16.70 -3.87
C PHE A 43 -5.37 17.15 -4.00
N THR A 44 -5.67 17.83 -5.11
CA THR A 44 -7.02 18.01 -5.58
C THR A 44 -7.52 16.73 -6.27
N GLU A 45 -8.83 16.63 -6.48
CA GLU A 45 -9.38 15.51 -7.26
C GLU A 45 -8.77 15.43 -8.67
N ALA A 46 -8.47 16.58 -9.29
CA ALA A 46 -7.81 16.61 -10.59
C ALA A 46 -6.36 16.14 -10.55
N ASP A 47 -5.64 16.38 -9.46
CA ASP A 47 -4.27 15.86 -9.28
C ASP A 47 -4.29 14.36 -9.06
N GLU A 48 -5.20 13.88 -8.22
CA GLU A 48 -5.39 12.44 -7.99
C GLU A 48 -5.80 11.72 -9.28
N ALA A 49 -6.74 12.28 -10.06
CA ALA A 49 -7.13 11.69 -11.34
C ALA A 49 -5.95 11.56 -12.32
N LYS A 50 -5.07 12.56 -12.37
CA LYS A 50 -3.83 12.48 -13.19
C LYS A 50 -2.88 11.40 -12.67
N PHE A 51 -2.71 11.33 -11.35
CA PHE A 51 -1.87 10.29 -10.72
C PHE A 51 -2.39 8.90 -11.04
N LEU A 52 -3.68 8.64 -10.84
CA LEU A 52 -4.28 7.34 -11.10
C LEU A 52 -4.22 6.97 -12.58
N LYS A 53 -4.43 7.94 -13.49
CA LYS A 53 -4.25 7.72 -14.93
C LYS A 53 -2.81 7.33 -15.27
N ALA A 54 -1.82 8.00 -14.69
CA ALA A 54 -0.42 7.63 -14.89
C ALA A 54 -0.12 6.21 -14.40
N ARG A 55 -0.73 5.78 -13.28
CA ARG A 55 -0.62 4.40 -12.77
C ARG A 55 -1.32 3.39 -13.68
N GLU A 56 -2.49 3.72 -14.24
CA GLU A 56 -3.22 2.87 -15.19
C GLU A 56 -2.44 2.65 -16.50
N GLU A 57 -1.71 3.68 -16.97
CA GLU A 57 -0.91 3.65 -18.20
C GLU A 57 0.52 3.10 -17.98
N SER A 58 0.92 2.84 -16.74
CA SER A 58 2.28 2.39 -16.40
C SER A 58 2.44 0.88 -16.55
N ASP A 59 3.58 0.46 -17.11
CA ASP A 59 3.95 -0.95 -17.24
C ASP A 59 4.51 -1.56 -15.95
N ASN A 60 4.93 -0.70 -14.99
CA ASN A 60 5.67 -1.16 -13.81
C ASN A 60 5.21 -0.55 -12.48
N GLU A 61 4.21 0.32 -12.49
CA GLU A 61 3.62 0.91 -11.30
C GLU A 61 2.10 0.77 -11.34
N ILE A 62 1.46 0.56 -10.22
CA ILE A 62 0.01 0.36 -10.15
C ILE A 62 -0.56 0.88 -8.83
N GLU A 63 -1.80 1.34 -8.86
CA GLU A 63 -2.65 1.48 -7.69
C GLU A 63 -3.84 0.52 -7.82
N ILE A 64 -4.02 -0.38 -6.84
CA ILE A 64 -5.10 -1.38 -6.80
C ILE A 64 -6.10 -0.96 -5.72
N CYS A 65 -7.36 -0.86 -6.10
CA CYS A 65 -8.47 -0.54 -5.21
C CYS A 65 -9.24 -1.79 -4.81
N ALA A 66 -9.65 -1.85 -3.54
CA ALA A 66 -10.54 -2.86 -2.99
C ALA A 66 -11.94 -2.28 -2.78
N PHE A 67 -12.96 -2.90 -3.35
CA PHE A 67 -14.36 -2.50 -3.27
C PHE A 67 -15.19 -3.54 -2.54
N VAL A 68 -15.99 -3.11 -1.57
CA VAL A 68 -16.98 -3.91 -0.86
C VAL A 68 -18.34 -3.23 -1.03
N ASP A 69 -19.33 -3.93 -1.54
CA ASP A 69 -20.67 -3.39 -1.84
C ASP A 69 -20.61 -2.08 -2.66
N GLY A 70 -19.66 -2.00 -3.59
CA GLY A 70 -19.45 -0.84 -4.46
C GLY A 70 -18.70 0.34 -3.82
N LYS A 71 -18.42 0.32 -2.52
CA LYS A 71 -17.64 1.33 -1.80
C LYS A 71 -16.16 0.96 -1.82
N LEU A 72 -15.29 1.92 -2.14
CA LEU A 72 -13.84 1.76 -2.00
C LEU A 72 -13.48 1.73 -0.50
N THR A 73 -12.77 0.68 -0.09
CA THR A 73 -12.47 0.38 1.33
C THR A 73 -10.98 0.30 1.65
N GLY A 74 -10.15 0.31 0.62
CA GLY A 74 -8.70 0.30 0.77
C GLY A 74 -8.00 0.29 -0.57
N THR A 75 -6.73 0.67 -0.55
CA THR A 75 -5.84 0.69 -1.71
C THR A 75 -4.51 0.03 -1.39
N ALA A 76 -3.81 -0.42 -2.42
CA ALA A 76 -2.41 -0.83 -2.35
C ALA A 76 -1.72 -0.51 -3.67
N GLY A 77 -0.51 0.02 -3.57
CA GLY A 77 0.26 0.44 -4.73
C GLY A 77 1.66 -0.17 -4.80
N ILE A 78 2.18 -0.23 -6.02
CA ILE A 78 3.59 -0.54 -6.32
C ILE A 78 4.20 0.67 -6.99
N GLU A 79 5.34 1.12 -6.47
CA GLU A 79 6.12 2.24 -7.00
C GLU A 79 7.58 1.85 -7.16
N ALA A 80 8.19 2.24 -8.29
CA ALA A 80 9.60 2.00 -8.54
C ALA A 80 10.47 2.79 -7.55
N ILE A 81 11.41 2.15 -6.85
CA ILE A 81 12.38 2.85 -5.99
C ILE A 81 13.29 3.76 -6.83
N GLY A 82 13.48 3.42 -8.09
CA GLY A 82 14.15 4.30 -9.06
C GLY A 82 14.50 3.61 -10.36
N GLY A 83 14.69 4.43 -11.42
CA GLY A 83 14.94 3.97 -12.78
C GLY A 83 16.41 3.66 -13.13
N LYS A 84 17.37 3.83 -12.20
CA LYS A 84 18.78 3.54 -12.49
C LYS A 84 19.03 2.04 -12.57
N GLU A 85 19.88 1.59 -13.49
CA GLU A 85 20.15 0.18 -13.78
C GLU A 85 20.40 -0.68 -12.54
N LYS A 86 21.16 -0.15 -11.57
CA LYS A 86 21.53 -0.87 -10.34
C LYS A 86 20.38 -1.03 -9.34
N ILE A 87 19.28 -0.30 -9.47
CA ILE A 87 18.17 -0.30 -8.50
C ILE A 87 16.81 -0.54 -9.16
N ARG A 88 16.70 -0.54 -10.50
CA ARG A 88 15.43 -0.69 -11.22
C ARG A 88 14.69 -2.01 -10.99
N HIS A 89 15.38 -2.98 -10.37
CA HIS A 89 14.81 -4.28 -10.00
C HIS A 89 14.03 -4.22 -8.69
N ARG A 90 13.99 -3.07 -8.02
CA ARG A 90 13.38 -2.86 -6.71
C ARG A 90 12.15 -1.98 -6.82
N ALA A 91 11.10 -2.34 -6.10
CA ALA A 91 9.92 -1.51 -5.95
C ALA A 91 9.47 -1.45 -4.49
N GLU A 92 8.77 -0.40 -4.14
CA GLU A 92 8.14 -0.22 -2.85
C GLU A 92 6.66 -0.57 -2.93
N LEU A 93 6.12 -1.12 -1.85
CA LEU A 93 4.72 -1.46 -1.71
C LEU A 93 4.11 -0.67 -0.55
N GLY A 94 3.04 0.07 -0.85
CA GLY A 94 2.19 0.74 0.13
C GLY A 94 0.81 0.11 0.21
N ILE A 95 0.17 0.15 1.39
CA ILE A 95 -1.19 -0.34 1.59
C ILE A 95 -1.90 0.45 2.69
N ALA A 96 -3.14 0.83 2.44
CA ALA A 96 -4.02 1.44 3.43
C ALA A 96 -5.44 0.86 3.31
N ILE A 97 -6.06 0.55 4.44
CA ILE A 97 -7.42 -0.04 4.50
C ILE A 97 -8.18 0.63 5.62
N GLU A 98 -9.43 1.04 5.35
CA GLU A 98 -10.33 1.58 6.36
C GLU A 98 -10.45 0.60 7.55
N ARG A 99 -10.37 1.12 8.78
CA ARG A 99 -10.33 0.32 10.03
C ARG A 99 -11.51 -0.65 10.14
N GLU A 100 -12.69 -0.26 9.70
CA GLU A 100 -13.89 -1.09 9.69
C GLU A 100 -13.68 -2.44 8.96
N TYR A 101 -12.78 -2.47 7.98
CA TYR A 101 -12.50 -3.64 7.15
C TYR A 101 -11.25 -4.43 7.56
N TRP A 102 -10.60 -4.05 8.65
CA TRP A 102 -9.43 -4.78 9.16
C TRP A 102 -9.79 -6.20 9.58
N GLY A 103 -8.84 -7.11 9.44
CA GLY A 103 -9.01 -8.52 9.83
C GLY A 103 -9.90 -9.36 8.91
N ARG A 104 -10.55 -8.77 7.90
CA ARG A 104 -11.49 -9.45 7.00
C ARG A 104 -10.83 -10.12 5.78
N GLY A 105 -9.50 -10.02 5.64
CA GLY A 105 -8.73 -10.67 4.57
C GLY A 105 -8.42 -9.78 3.37
N ILE A 106 -8.95 -8.55 3.29
CA ILE A 106 -8.71 -7.60 2.19
C ILE A 106 -7.22 -7.29 2.04
N GLY A 107 -6.51 -7.03 3.13
CA GLY A 107 -5.08 -6.74 3.10
C GLY A 107 -4.27 -7.86 2.45
N LYS A 108 -4.56 -9.12 2.80
CA LYS A 108 -3.87 -10.25 2.17
C LYS A 108 -4.17 -10.33 0.66
N ALA A 109 -5.40 -10.08 0.26
CA ALA A 109 -5.79 -10.12 -1.15
C ALA A 109 -5.10 -9.01 -1.96
N LEU A 110 -5.06 -7.77 -1.44
CA LEU A 110 -4.35 -6.65 -2.05
C LEU A 110 -2.85 -6.93 -2.17
N MET A 111 -2.21 -7.41 -1.08
CA MET A 111 -0.79 -7.77 -1.08
C MET A 111 -0.46 -8.81 -2.16
N LEU A 112 -1.26 -9.88 -2.26
CA LEU A 112 -1.04 -10.92 -3.27
C LEU A 112 -1.21 -10.38 -4.69
N ALA A 113 -2.19 -9.49 -4.94
CA ALA A 113 -2.38 -8.85 -6.23
C ALA A 113 -1.18 -7.96 -6.61
N CYS A 114 -0.67 -7.17 -5.67
CA CYS A 114 0.54 -6.36 -5.85
C CYS A 114 1.79 -7.23 -6.13
N ILE A 115 1.98 -8.32 -5.37
CA ILE A 115 3.10 -9.25 -5.58
C ILE A 115 3.04 -9.87 -6.98
N GLU A 116 1.86 -10.26 -7.44
CA GLU A 116 1.70 -10.82 -8.77
C GLU A 116 1.97 -9.79 -9.87
N PHE A 117 1.48 -8.56 -9.69
CA PHE A 117 1.80 -7.45 -10.60
C PHE A 117 3.31 -7.19 -10.66
N ALA A 118 3.97 -7.06 -9.52
CA ALA A 118 5.40 -6.81 -9.44
C ALA A 118 6.24 -7.87 -10.16
N LYS A 119 5.87 -9.15 -10.03
CA LYS A 119 6.50 -10.25 -10.78
C LYS A 119 6.33 -10.09 -12.29
N LYS A 120 5.12 -9.75 -12.75
CA LYS A 120 4.83 -9.52 -14.18
C LYS A 120 5.57 -8.30 -14.73
N ALA A 121 5.72 -7.24 -13.93
CA ALA A 121 6.48 -6.04 -14.26
C ALA A 121 8.01 -6.27 -14.27
N GLY A 122 8.49 -7.46 -13.85
CA GLY A 122 9.90 -7.82 -13.86
C GLY A 122 10.71 -7.35 -12.66
N TYR A 123 10.06 -6.95 -11.57
CA TYR A 123 10.76 -6.68 -10.33
C TYR A 123 11.29 -7.97 -9.69
N LEU A 124 12.47 -7.88 -9.07
CA LEU A 124 13.09 -8.99 -8.34
C LEU A 124 12.95 -8.84 -6.83
N GLN A 125 12.58 -7.66 -6.36
CA GLN A 125 12.48 -7.36 -4.94
C GLN A 125 11.38 -6.33 -4.68
N LEU A 126 10.51 -6.63 -3.71
CA LEU A 126 9.59 -5.67 -3.10
C LEU A 126 10.07 -5.29 -1.70
N GLU A 127 9.93 -4.01 -1.37
CA GLU A 127 10.27 -3.46 -0.07
C GLU A 127 9.06 -2.75 0.54
N LEU A 128 9.03 -2.67 1.84
CA LEU A 128 8.11 -1.84 2.60
C LEU A 128 8.70 -1.46 3.96
N GLU A 129 8.18 -0.39 4.52
CA GLU A 129 8.40 0.00 5.90
C GLU A 129 7.12 -0.16 6.71
N VAL A 130 7.23 -0.59 7.96
CA VAL A 130 6.08 -0.74 8.85
C VAL A 130 6.43 -0.30 10.25
N VAL A 131 5.52 0.44 10.90
CA VAL A 131 5.66 0.80 12.31
C VAL A 131 5.68 -0.48 13.15
N ALA A 132 6.68 -0.65 14.01
CA ALA A 132 6.92 -1.87 14.78
C ALA A 132 5.72 -2.24 15.68
N ASP A 133 5.00 -1.24 16.18
CA ASP A 133 3.80 -1.43 17.01
C ASP A 133 2.57 -1.89 16.20
N ASN A 134 2.62 -1.81 14.86
CA ASN A 134 1.59 -2.34 13.98
C ASN A 134 1.72 -3.87 13.79
N ALA A 135 1.61 -4.61 14.88
CA ALA A 135 1.78 -6.07 14.88
C ALA A 135 0.83 -6.81 13.92
N SER A 136 -0.31 -6.21 13.56
CA SER A 136 -1.23 -6.79 12.59
C SER A 136 -0.68 -6.74 11.17
N ALA A 137 -0.10 -5.61 10.77
CA ALA A 137 0.53 -5.44 9.47
C ALA A 137 1.81 -6.29 9.37
N VAL A 138 2.65 -6.30 10.41
CA VAL A 138 3.87 -7.14 10.44
C VAL A 138 3.52 -8.61 10.17
N ARG A 139 2.54 -9.16 10.91
CA ARG A 139 2.08 -10.56 10.68
C ARG A 139 1.51 -10.78 9.27
N LEU A 140 0.82 -9.78 8.72
CA LEU A 140 0.31 -9.86 7.34
C LEU A 140 1.46 -9.96 6.34
N TYR A 141 2.47 -9.11 6.45
CA TYR A 141 3.63 -9.09 5.56
C TYR A 141 4.45 -10.37 5.66
N GLU A 142 4.71 -10.86 6.88
CA GLU A 142 5.37 -12.15 7.10
C GLU A 142 4.60 -13.32 6.47
N ALA A 143 3.26 -13.31 6.59
CA ALA A 143 2.39 -14.36 6.05
C ALA A 143 2.35 -14.41 4.51
N VAL A 144 2.75 -13.33 3.81
CA VAL A 144 2.90 -13.30 2.35
C VAL A 144 4.37 -13.38 1.90
N GLY A 145 5.29 -13.58 2.85
CA GLY A 145 6.68 -13.94 2.57
C GLY A 145 7.71 -12.83 2.79
N PHE A 146 7.32 -11.63 3.17
CA PHE A 146 8.27 -10.58 3.53
C PHE A 146 9.11 -10.99 4.74
N ARG A 147 10.36 -10.51 4.77
CA ARG A 147 11.32 -10.73 5.86
C ARG A 147 11.90 -9.40 6.31
N GLU A 148 12.03 -9.24 7.61
CA GLU A 148 12.77 -8.12 8.19
C GLU A 148 14.24 -8.15 7.73
N PHE A 149 14.78 -7.01 7.34
CA PHE A 149 16.20 -6.84 7.01
C PHE A 149 16.86 -5.67 7.74
N GLY A 150 16.10 -4.88 8.49
CA GLY A 150 16.62 -3.78 9.29
C GLY A 150 15.57 -3.08 10.11
N ARG A 151 16.01 -2.19 11.00
CA ARG A 151 15.15 -1.34 11.83
C ARG A 151 15.68 0.07 11.90
N ASN A 152 14.76 1.03 11.95
CA ASN A 152 15.05 2.43 12.22
C ASN A 152 14.33 2.84 13.51
N PRO A 153 15.03 2.96 14.68
CA PRO A 153 14.40 3.27 15.97
C PRO A 153 13.72 4.64 16.04
N ARG A 154 14.03 5.52 15.09
CA ARG A 154 13.45 6.86 14.98
C ARG A 154 12.96 7.12 13.56
N GLY A 155 12.29 6.14 12.98
CA GLY A 155 11.80 6.20 11.61
C GLY A 155 10.74 7.26 11.40
N PHE A 156 9.72 7.29 12.26
CA PHE A 156 8.72 8.37 12.28
C PHE A 156 8.82 9.19 13.55
N ARG A 157 8.50 10.48 13.42
CA ARG A 157 8.23 11.38 14.54
C ARG A 157 6.75 11.74 14.53
N ALA A 158 5.94 10.82 15.05
CA ALA A 158 4.52 11.07 15.21
C ALA A 158 4.25 12.13 16.31
N ARG A 159 3.02 12.66 16.35
CA ARG A 159 2.57 13.59 17.42
C ARG A 159 2.64 12.95 18.79
N SER A 160 2.48 11.62 18.87
CA SER A 160 2.58 10.79 20.08
C SER A 160 4.03 10.50 20.49
N GLY A 161 5.04 10.74 19.63
CA GLY A 161 6.44 10.46 19.91
C GLY A 161 7.18 9.77 18.76
N TRP A 162 8.35 9.22 19.07
CA TRP A 162 9.13 8.46 18.10
C TRP A 162 8.54 7.07 17.89
N GLN A 163 8.50 6.64 16.62
CA GLN A 163 8.10 5.29 16.23
C GLN A 163 9.26 4.59 15.54
N GLU A 164 9.50 3.34 15.94
CA GLU A 164 10.43 2.46 15.26
C GLU A 164 9.80 1.94 13.97
N LEU A 165 10.57 1.93 12.88
CA LEU A 165 10.20 1.27 11.64
C LEU A 165 10.96 -0.04 11.47
N ILE A 166 10.24 -1.08 11.07
CA ILE A 166 10.80 -2.34 10.58
C ILE A 166 10.88 -2.23 9.05
N LEU A 167 12.07 -2.46 8.51
CA LEU A 167 12.32 -2.53 7.08
C LEU A 167 12.13 -3.97 6.63
N MET A 168 11.20 -4.22 5.72
CA MET A 168 10.89 -5.57 5.26
C MET A 168 11.05 -5.68 3.75
N ARG A 169 11.46 -6.87 3.27
CA ARG A 169 11.58 -7.16 1.84
C ARG A 169 11.06 -8.54 1.48
N LEU A 170 10.66 -8.69 0.23
CA LEU A 170 10.27 -9.94 -0.40
C LEU A 170 11.10 -10.13 -1.67
N GLU A 171 11.84 -11.24 -1.77
CA GLU A 171 12.52 -11.66 -2.99
C GLU A 171 11.52 -12.34 -3.94
N LEU A 172 11.48 -11.92 -5.21
CA LEU A 172 10.50 -12.38 -6.20
C LEU A 172 11.04 -13.39 -7.22
N ASP A 173 12.35 -13.57 -7.25
CA ASP A 173 13.09 -14.41 -8.21
C ASP A 173 13.25 -15.89 -7.81
N LYS A 174 12.41 -16.36 -6.88
CA LYS A 174 12.42 -17.74 -6.37
C LYS A 174 11.31 -18.58 -6.94
#